data_1bcdb63aca9a2006ed837a663260b2b4
#
_entry.id   1bcdb63aca9a2006ed837a663260b2b4
#
_cell.length_a   1.000
_cell.length_b   1.000
_cell.length_c   1.000
_cell.angle_alpha   90.00
_cell.angle_beta   90.00
_cell.angle_gamma   90.00
#
_symmetry.space_group_name_H-M   'P 1'
#
loop_
_entity.id
_entity.type
_entity.pdbx_description
1 polymer ?
#
loop_
_entity_poly.entity_id
_entity_poly.type
_entity_poly.pdbx_seq_one_letter_code
_entity_poly.pdbx_strand_id
1 'polypeptide(L)'
;MKKLISAVAILIILALTACSNQTSAPNDNSNASNLLSEGITMLDDDMWPENEYTDGLPVPNGTVAWAMLDTERGNCSINIVDIAENDYNDYMKLLEQNGFSITEGVAEEVKGQDYVSIGTLLSNGEKGLSIGYIPDNLTIYISLKNKK
;
A
#
# COMPACT_ATOMS: atom_id res chain seq x y z
N MET A 1 19.31 -36.71 -47.02
CA MET A 1 20.09 -36.52 -45.81
C MET A 1 19.09 -36.36 -44.65
N LYS A 2 18.98 -37.40 -43.81
CA LYS A 2 17.97 -37.53 -42.75
C LYS A 2 18.51 -36.84 -41.49
N LYS A 3 17.75 -35.87 -40.94
CA LYS A 3 18.03 -35.28 -39.63
C LYS A 3 17.22 -35.98 -38.55
N LEU A 4 17.90 -36.67 -37.64
CA LEU A 4 17.35 -37.26 -36.47
C LEU A 4 17.04 -36.15 -35.43
N ILE A 5 15.80 -36.07 -34.99
CA ILE A 5 15.36 -35.25 -33.89
C ILE A 5 15.33 -36.16 -32.67
N SER A 6 16.23 -35.85 -31.72
CA SER A 6 16.27 -36.56 -30.41
C SER A 6 15.34 -35.86 -29.46
N ALA A 7 14.27 -36.50 -29.08
CA ALA A 7 13.35 -36.04 -28.03
C ALA A 7 13.84 -36.56 -26.69
N VAL A 8 14.25 -35.64 -25.82
CA VAL A 8 14.54 -35.94 -24.41
C VAL A 8 13.27 -35.62 -23.60
N ALA A 9 12.59 -36.68 -23.19
CA ALA A 9 11.45 -36.58 -22.27
C ALA A 9 12.00 -36.60 -20.83
N ILE A 10 11.90 -35.47 -20.13
CA ILE A 10 12.19 -35.39 -18.70
C ILE A 10 10.88 -35.64 -17.94
N LEU A 11 10.80 -36.81 -17.32
CA LEU A 11 9.70 -37.23 -16.45
C LEU A 11 9.94 -36.69 -15.05
N ILE A 12 9.22 -35.65 -14.65
CA ILE A 12 9.25 -35.16 -13.26
C ILE A 12 8.11 -35.84 -12.50
N ILE A 13 8.46 -36.77 -11.64
CA ILE A 13 7.53 -37.44 -10.71
C ILE A 13 7.36 -36.55 -9.48
N LEU A 14 6.21 -35.89 -9.36
CA LEU A 14 5.79 -35.21 -8.14
C LEU A 14 5.16 -36.25 -7.19
N ALA A 15 5.89 -36.60 -6.14
CA ALA A 15 5.35 -37.38 -5.02
C ALA A 15 4.52 -36.44 -4.12
N LEU A 16 3.21 -36.51 -4.21
CA LEU A 16 2.29 -35.89 -3.25
C LEU A 16 2.15 -36.83 -2.05
N THR A 17 2.84 -36.55 -0.98
CA THR A 17 2.55 -37.15 0.33
C THR A 17 1.39 -36.41 0.97
N ALA A 18 0.20 -36.99 0.87
CA ALA A 18 -0.96 -36.58 1.64
C ALA A 18 -0.82 -37.12 3.07
N CYS A 19 -0.58 -36.24 4.04
CA CYS A 19 -0.84 -36.51 5.45
C CYS A 19 -2.24 -35.98 5.79
N SER A 20 -3.21 -36.87 5.78
CA SER A 20 -4.51 -36.67 6.40
C SER A 20 -4.39 -36.96 7.89
N ASN A 21 -4.57 -35.95 8.74
CA ASN A 21 -5.00 -36.15 10.11
C ASN A 21 -6.15 -35.19 10.39
N GLN A 22 -7.36 -35.77 10.33
CA GLN A 22 -8.54 -35.17 10.92
C GLN A 22 -8.42 -35.24 12.43
N THR A 23 -8.43 -34.11 13.09
CA THR A 23 -8.86 -34.02 14.48
C THR A 23 -9.68 -32.74 14.64
N SER A 24 -10.91 -32.98 15.07
CA SER A 24 -11.98 -32.08 15.52
C SER A 24 -11.60 -30.64 15.88
N ALA A 25 -12.40 -29.71 15.37
CA ALA A 25 -12.42 -28.31 15.73
C ALA A 25 -12.64 -28.10 17.24
N PRO A 26 -12.02 -27.05 17.79
CA PRO A 26 -12.83 -26.01 18.39
C PRO A 26 -12.67 -24.68 17.65
N ASN A 27 -13.79 -24.01 17.59
CA ASN A 27 -13.99 -22.66 17.14
C ASN A 27 -13.07 -21.71 17.93
N ASP A 28 -12.02 -21.18 17.31
CA ASP A 28 -11.28 -20.05 17.84
C ASP A 28 -11.13 -18.99 16.74
N ASN A 29 -12.06 -18.06 16.82
CA ASN A 29 -12.05 -16.78 16.15
C ASN A 29 -11.00 -15.91 16.86
N SER A 30 -9.73 -16.09 16.52
CA SER A 30 -8.67 -15.12 16.89
C SER A 30 -7.32 -15.66 16.41
N ASN A 31 -6.83 -15.23 15.24
CA ASN A 31 -5.40 -15.20 14.94
C ASN A 31 -5.08 -14.71 13.51
N ALA A 32 -5.79 -13.68 13.02
CA ALA A 32 -5.29 -12.90 11.88
C ALA A 32 -4.20 -11.90 12.34
N SER A 33 -4.10 -11.64 13.66
CA SER A 33 -3.20 -10.62 14.23
C SER A 33 -1.73 -11.05 14.35
N ASN A 34 -1.39 -12.33 14.14
CA ASN A 34 -0.02 -12.83 14.40
C ASN A 34 0.88 -12.94 13.15
N LEU A 35 0.46 -12.38 12.00
CA LEU A 35 1.30 -12.33 10.80
C LEU A 35 1.94 -10.96 10.56
N LEU A 36 1.58 -9.94 11.34
CA LEU A 36 2.21 -8.63 11.26
C LEU A 36 3.54 -8.66 12.02
N SER A 37 4.56 -8.05 11.44
CA SER A 37 5.85 -7.85 12.10
C SER A 37 5.66 -7.06 13.39
N GLU A 38 6.52 -7.29 14.38
CA GLU A 38 6.56 -6.50 15.61
C GLU A 38 6.64 -5.00 15.24
N GLY A 39 5.84 -4.15 15.88
CA GLY A 39 5.78 -2.71 15.58
C GLY A 39 4.77 -2.29 14.50
N ILE A 40 4.14 -3.22 13.78
CA ILE A 40 3.11 -2.90 12.78
C ILE A 40 1.73 -3.08 13.39
N THR A 41 0.90 -2.04 13.27
CA THR A 41 -0.50 -2.04 13.71
C THR A 41 -1.41 -1.64 12.57
N MET A 42 -2.40 -2.48 12.23
CA MET A 42 -3.50 -2.07 11.35
C MET A 42 -4.44 -1.18 12.16
N LEU A 43 -4.86 -0.07 11.55
CA LEU A 43 -5.82 0.87 12.12
C LEU A 43 -7.22 0.53 11.62
N ASP A 44 -8.24 1.14 12.22
CA ASP A 44 -9.63 0.88 11.85
C ASP A 44 -9.87 1.19 10.37
N ASP A 45 -10.55 0.28 9.67
CA ASP A 45 -10.96 0.43 8.28
C ASP A 45 -12.08 1.49 8.16
N ASP A 46 -12.27 2.03 6.97
CA ASP A 46 -13.30 3.02 6.61
C ASP A 46 -13.18 4.39 7.33
N MET A 47 -12.19 4.59 8.19
CA MET A 47 -11.98 5.85 8.90
C MET A 47 -10.60 6.45 8.65
N TRP A 48 -10.55 7.76 8.48
CA TRP A 48 -9.29 8.49 8.47
C TRP A 48 -8.61 8.34 9.84
N PRO A 49 -7.38 7.83 9.92
CA PRO A 49 -6.72 7.61 11.21
C PRO A 49 -6.38 8.94 11.88
N GLU A 50 -6.69 9.04 13.18
CA GLU A 50 -6.34 10.19 14.01
C GLU A 50 -5.10 9.87 14.86
N ASN A 51 -3.94 10.33 14.43
CA ASN A 51 -2.67 10.14 15.12
C ASN A 51 -1.68 11.27 14.78
N GLU A 52 -0.48 11.25 15.38
CA GLU A 52 0.55 12.27 15.15
C GLU A 52 1.01 12.41 13.69
N TYR A 53 0.88 11.37 12.88
CA TYR A 53 1.25 11.42 11.46
C TYR A 53 0.22 12.17 10.63
N THR A 54 -1.06 11.97 10.93
CA THR A 54 -2.18 12.55 10.19
C THR A 54 -2.65 13.88 10.75
N ASP A 55 -2.22 14.25 11.96
CA ASP A 55 -2.55 15.54 12.56
C ASP A 55 -2.14 16.70 11.65
N GLY A 56 -3.06 17.62 11.39
CA GLY A 56 -2.89 18.75 10.48
C GLY A 56 -2.88 18.40 8.99
N LEU A 57 -3.11 17.16 8.60
CA LEU A 57 -3.34 16.80 7.20
C LEU A 57 -4.82 16.94 6.82
N PRO A 58 -5.12 17.48 5.64
CA PRO A 58 -6.48 17.42 5.11
C PRO A 58 -6.88 15.97 4.82
N VAL A 59 -8.16 15.67 4.95
CA VAL A 59 -8.72 14.36 4.59
C VAL A 59 -9.10 14.39 3.10
N PRO A 60 -8.57 13.49 2.27
CA PRO A 60 -8.98 13.39 0.87
C PRO A 60 -10.40 12.82 0.75
N ASN A 61 -11.08 13.12 -0.37
CA ASN A 61 -12.29 12.39 -0.74
C ASN A 61 -11.93 10.94 -1.07
N GLY A 62 -12.92 10.04 -0.96
CA GLY A 62 -12.77 8.61 -1.17
C GLY A 62 -12.95 7.81 0.13
N THR A 63 -12.76 6.50 0.04
CA THR A 63 -12.94 5.56 1.15
C THR A 63 -11.59 5.03 1.61
N VAL A 64 -11.31 5.11 2.91
CA VAL A 64 -10.09 4.48 3.47
C VAL A 64 -10.24 2.96 3.40
N ALA A 65 -9.48 2.32 2.53
CA ALA A 65 -9.50 0.87 2.38
C ALA A 65 -8.69 0.17 3.47
N TRP A 66 -7.58 0.78 3.88
CA TRP A 66 -6.78 0.36 5.02
C TRP A 66 -5.84 1.48 5.46
N ALA A 67 -5.46 1.44 6.73
CA ALA A 67 -4.37 2.26 7.27
C ALA A 67 -3.48 1.41 8.17
N MET A 68 -2.18 1.73 8.18
CA MET A 68 -1.17 0.97 8.91
C MET A 68 -0.17 1.92 9.57
N LEU A 69 0.10 1.68 10.84
CA LEU A 69 1.13 2.36 11.61
C LEU A 69 2.34 1.42 11.79
N ASP A 70 3.52 1.87 11.41
CA ASP A 70 4.79 1.20 11.66
C ASP A 70 5.60 2.03 12.67
N THR A 71 5.54 1.64 13.93
CA THR A 71 6.20 2.36 15.02
C THR A 71 7.71 2.15 15.04
N GLU A 72 8.20 1.06 14.46
CA GLU A 72 9.65 0.81 14.34
C GLU A 72 10.30 1.71 13.30
N ARG A 73 9.64 1.86 12.13
CA ARG A 73 10.13 2.73 11.06
C ARG A 73 9.67 4.18 11.21
N GLY A 74 8.72 4.45 12.10
CA GLY A 74 8.21 5.78 12.35
C GLY A 74 7.42 6.34 11.17
N ASN A 75 6.48 5.58 10.65
CA ASN A 75 5.62 6.00 9.53
C ASN A 75 4.18 5.52 9.66
N CYS A 76 3.31 6.16 8.91
CA CYS A 76 1.92 5.75 8.72
C CYS A 76 1.64 5.66 7.23
N SER A 77 1.01 4.56 6.81
CA SER A 77 0.60 4.33 5.42
C SER A 77 -0.91 4.24 5.35
N ILE A 78 -1.52 4.90 4.37
CA ILE A 78 -2.98 4.95 4.18
C ILE A 78 -3.26 4.67 2.72
N ASN A 79 -4.20 3.79 2.45
CA ASN A 79 -4.72 3.54 1.11
C ASN A 79 -6.18 3.96 1.03
N ILE A 80 -6.52 4.70 -0.02
CA ILE A 80 -7.83 5.26 -0.27
C ILE A 80 -8.29 4.78 -1.64
N VAL A 81 -9.50 4.28 -1.71
CA VAL A 81 -10.16 3.84 -2.93
C VAL A 81 -11.35 4.74 -3.27
N ASP A 82 -11.95 4.54 -4.42
CA ASP A 82 -13.08 5.34 -4.92
C ASP A 82 -12.75 6.85 -5.00
N ILE A 83 -11.52 7.18 -5.37
CA ILE A 83 -11.03 8.55 -5.51
C ILE A 83 -10.87 8.94 -6.99
N ALA A 84 -11.66 9.89 -7.46
CA ALA A 84 -11.56 10.39 -8.83
C ALA A 84 -10.29 11.27 -9.01
N GLU A 85 -9.86 11.44 -10.26
CA GLU A 85 -8.70 12.29 -10.59
C GLU A 85 -8.87 13.75 -10.12
N ASN A 86 -10.08 14.29 -10.22
CA ASN A 86 -10.36 15.63 -9.73
C ASN A 86 -10.20 15.74 -8.21
N ASP A 87 -10.64 14.74 -7.46
CA ASP A 87 -10.49 14.68 -6.00
C ASP A 87 -9.02 14.59 -5.60
N TYR A 88 -8.22 13.78 -6.33
CA TYR A 88 -6.78 13.76 -6.16
C TYR A 88 -6.15 15.13 -6.40
N ASN A 89 -6.49 15.80 -7.50
CA ASN A 89 -5.97 17.12 -7.83
C ASN A 89 -6.35 18.18 -6.79
N ASP A 90 -7.56 18.11 -6.25
CA ASP A 90 -8.03 19.02 -5.21
C ASP A 90 -7.35 18.70 -3.86
N TYR A 91 -7.11 17.44 -3.55
CA TYR A 91 -6.32 17.04 -2.39
C TYR A 91 -4.88 17.58 -2.44
N MET A 92 -4.23 17.52 -3.59
CA MET A 92 -2.89 18.08 -3.79
C MET A 92 -2.86 19.61 -3.52
N LYS A 93 -3.87 20.36 -3.99
CA LYS A 93 -4.02 21.79 -3.70
C LYS A 93 -4.24 22.05 -2.20
N LEU A 94 -5.05 21.22 -1.53
CA LEU A 94 -5.26 21.32 -0.09
C LEU A 94 -3.95 21.10 0.69
N LEU A 95 -3.12 20.15 0.30
CA LEU A 95 -1.81 19.95 0.90
C LEU A 95 -0.92 21.17 0.73
N GLU A 96 -0.88 21.78 -0.45
CA GLU A 96 -0.12 23.01 -0.68
C GLU A 96 -0.63 24.18 0.19
N GLN A 97 -1.95 24.34 0.33
CA GLN A 97 -2.57 25.33 1.20
C GLN A 97 -2.24 25.11 2.69
N ASN A 98 -2.00 23.86 3.09
CA ASN A 98 -1.55 23.46 4.43
C ASN A 98 -0.03 23.48 4.59
N GLY A 99 0.69 24.16 3.68
CA GLY A 99 2.12 24.44 3.80
C GLY A 99 3.05 23.33 3.28
N PHE A 100 2.52 22.32 2.61
CA PHE A 100 3.36 21.33 1.94
C PHE A 100 3.85 21.87 0.60
N SER A 101 5.10 21.59 0.28
CA SER A 101 5.70 21.90 -1.02
C SER A 101 6.10 20.61 -1.72
N ILE A 102 5.83 20.51 -3.01
CA ILE A 102 6.30 19.42 -3.84
C ILE A 102 7.82 19.49 -3.95
N THR A 103 8.50 18.42 -3.60
CA THR A 103 9.96 18.30 -3.70
C THR A 103 10.37 17.46 -4.91
N GLU A 104 9.53 16.52 -5.33
CA GLU A 104 9.74 15.67 -6.50
C GLU A 104 8.40 15.17 -7.01
N GLY A 105 8.28 14.99 -8.33
CA GLY A 105 7.10 14.41 -8.96
C GLY A 105 7.48 13.62 -10.20
N VAL A 106 6.82 12.47 -10.41
CA VAL A 106 6.96 11.62 -11.57
C VAL A 106 5.59 11.19 -12.07
N ALA A 107 5.45 11.08 -13.39
CA ALA A 107 4.26 10.51 -14.02
C ALA A 107 4.73 9.51 -15.08
N GLU A 108 4.30 8.26 -14.98
CA GLU A 108 4.73 7.17 -15.84
C GLU A 108 3.54 6.40 -16.39
N GLU A 109 3.58 6.11 -17.70
CA GLU A 109 2.62 5.20 -18.34
C GLU A 109 2.79 3.79 -17.78
N VAL A 110 1.71 3.17 -17.34
CA VAL A 110 1.75 1.79 -16.84
C VAL A 110 1.64 0.82 -18.02
N LYS A 111 2.70 0.06 -18.28
CA LYS A 111 2.77 -0.86 -19.39
C LYS A 111 1.59 -1.82 -19.45
N GLY A 112 0.81 -1.76 -20.54
CA GLY A 112 -0.36 -2.61 -20.77
C GLY A 112 -1.64 -2.12 -20.10
N GLN A 113 -1.63 -0.92 -19.55
CA GLN A 113 -2.79 -0.22 -19.00
C GLN A 113 -3.02 1.09 -19.76
N ASP A 114 -4.24 1.61 -19.68
CA ASP A 114 -4.65 2.88 -20.33
C ASP A 114 -4.69 4.01 -19.30
N TYR A 115 -3.70 4.05 -18.39
CA TYR A 115 -3.57 5.12 -17.40
C TYR A 115 -2.11 5.39 -17.03
N VAL A 116 -1.91 6.55 -16.41
CA VAL A 116 -0.62 7.00 -15.88
C VAL A 116 -0.61 6.81 -14.36
N SER A 117 0.51 6.32 -13.84
CA SER A 117 0.80 6.33 -12.41
C SER A 117 1.51 7.63 -12.06
N ILE A 118 1.04 8.32 -11.03
CA ILE A 118 1.61 9.58 -10.55
C ILE A 118 2.23 9.34 -9.17
N GLY A 119 3.49 9.69 -9.03
CA GLY A 119 4.20 9.68 -7.75
C GLY A 119 4.63 11.10 -7.36
N THR A 120 4.38 11.54 -6.13
CA THR A 120 4.74 12.87 -5.67
C THR A 120 5.30 12.83 -4.26
N LEU A 121 6.45 13.48 -4.06
CA LEU A 121 7.04 13.70 -2.76
C LEU A 121 6.78 15.15 -2.32
N LEU A 122 6.28 15.32 -1.09
CA LEU A 122 6.00 16.63 -0.50
C LEU A 122 6.62 16.73 0.89
N SER A 123 6.84 17.97 1.32
CA SER A 123 7.28 18.24 2.69
C SER A 123 6.84 19.64 3.16
N ASN A 124 6.51 19.73 4.46
CA ASN A 124 6.31 21.01 5.14
C ASN A 124 7.42 21.35 6.15
N GLY A 125 8.51 20.55 6.16
CA GLY A 125 9.61 20.72 7.13
C GLY A 125 9.49 19.79 8.35
N GLU A 126 8.28 19.49 8.81
CA GLU A 126 8.01 18.59 9.94
C GLU A 126 7.63 17.19 9.47
N LYS A 127 6.83 17.10 8.42
CA LYS A 127 6.37 15.87 7.81
C LYS A 127 6.88 15.72 6.38
N GLY A 128 7.17 14.50 5.99
CA GLY A 128 7.38 14.09 4.61
C GLY A 128 6.24 13.21 4.14
N LEU A 129 5.72 13.46 2.95
CA LEU A 129 4.69 12.65 2.30
C LEU A 129 5.24 12.05 1.02
N SER A 130 4.93 10.76 0.80
CA SER A 130 5.03 10.14 -0.51
C SER A 130 3.63 9.75 -0.95
N ILE A 131 3.17 10.30 -2.04
CA ILE A 131 1.82 10.11 -2.56
C ILE A 131 1.92 9.37 -3.89
N GLY A 132 1.22 8.24 -3.99
CA GLY A 132 1.04 7.49 -5.23
C GLY A 132 -0.42 7.52 -5.66
N TYR A 133 -0.69 7.89 -6.91
CA TYR A 133 -2.03 7.89 -7.47
C TYR A 133 -2.07 7.08 -8.78
N ILE A 134 -3.07 6.25 -8.87
CA ILE A 134 -3.59 5.64 -10.11
C ILE A 134 -5.11 5.81 -10.10
N PRO A 135 -5.83 5.69 -11.23
CA PRO A 135 -7.30 5.80 -11.23
C PRO A 135 -7.94 4.97 -10.12
N ASP A 136 -8.85 5.60 -9.39
CA ASP A 136 -9.61 5.06 -8.27
C ASP A 136 -8.80 4.63 -7.03
N ASN A 137 -7.48 4.93 -7.00
CA ASN A 137 -6.63 4.53 -5.87
C ASN A 137 -5.56 5.58 -5.53
N LEU A 138 -5.49 5.95 -4.25
CA LEU A 138 -4.50 6.85 -3.69
C LEU A 138 -3.80 6.18 -2.51
N THR A 139 -2.47 6.16 -2.54
CA THR A 139 -1.65 5.71 -1.41
C THR A 139 -0.89 6.88 -0.83
N ILE A 140 -0.95 7.07 0.49
CA ILE A 140 -0.24 8.11 1.21
C ILE A 140 0.69 7.43 2.21
N TYR A 141 1.98 7.71 2.11
CA TYR A 141 2.98 7.32 3.09
C TYR A 141 3.47 8.59 3.81
N ILE A 142 3.40 8.58 5.15
CA ILE A 142 3.68 9.73 5.99
C ILE A 142 4.84 9.41 6.93
N SER A 143 5.84 10.28 6.98
CA SER A 143 6.97 10.19 7.91
C SER A 143 7.15 11.48 8.69
N LEU A 144 7.62 11.39 9.94
CA LEU A 144 7.98 12.54 10.78
C LEU A 144 9.49 12.77 10.69
N LYS A 145 9.91 13.99 10.36
CA LYS A 145 11.35 14.32 10.18
C LYS A 145 12.19 14.27 11.45
N ASN A 146 11.57 14.34 12.63
CA ASN A 146 12.28 14.48 13.91
C ASN A 146 12.16 13.28 14.85
N LYS A 147 11.62 12.14 14.40
CA LYS A 147 11.69 10.89 15.18
C LYS A 147 13.03 10.19 14.90
N LYS A 148 13.97 10.35 15.82
CA LYS A 148 15.17 9.52 15.95
C LYS A 148 14.95 8.50 17.02
#